data_3f1f9eca4c394538f1abe059240ec7a6
#
_entry.id   3f1f9eca4c394538f1abe059240ec7a6
#
_cell.length_a   1.000
_cell.length_b   1.000
_cell.length_c   1.000
_cell.angle_alpha   90.00
_cell.angle_beta   90.00
_cell.angle_gamma   90.00
#
_symmetry.space_group_name_H-M   'P 1'
#
loop_
_entity.id
_entity.type
_entity.pdbx_description
1 polymer ?
#
loop_
_entity_poly.entity_id
_entity_poly.type
_entity_poly.pdbx_seq_one_letter_code
_entity_poly.pdbx_strand_id
1 'polypeptide(L)'
;MNRLLRWILLVALPFALLMGGVAWVDPFNYFDGPSPVPLETRRANLRHSGATMPHYTLTWKLIEFRRAPVADIIIGDSRLTRFDAALVSSITGRALYNFGVPGGNTPSMLRTFWYADSLARLETVYLQTGFRNWSAAQDYDIWEGPAWAAASAVHYLTDRDVLGKAWLDARAHWGSVQAEGIADDQWATVIGNERAVLEQYAPAPHFAAELRRVAARCRERGIRLVIIDLPVHDEVHRMEEELGLGAGIAAYKELMRSTAAYCDFSGPSAITADRAQYIDALHTSKALLEGVIREIWQGP
;
A
#
# COMPACT_ATOMS: atom_id res chain seq x y z
N MET A 1 6.42 47.65 22.29
CA MET A 1 5.87 46.32 22.06
C MET A 1 5.45 45.70 23.39
N ASN A 2 4.19 45.35 23.56
CA ASN A 2 3.61 44.87 24.82
C ASN A 2 4.29 43.54 25.27
N ARG A 3 4.53 43.36 26.58
CA ARG A 3 5.20 42.15 27.13
C ARG A 3 4.51 40.86 26.64
N LEU A 4 3.18 40.87 26.61
CA LEU A 4 2.39 39.75 26.12
C LEU A 4 2.70 39.39 24.65
N LEU A 5 2.81 40.42 23.79
CA LEU A 5 3.12 40.20 22.37
C LEU A 5 4.52 39.58 22.17
N ARG A 6 5.50 39.98 23.01
CA ARG A 6 6.86 39.37 22.98
C ARG A 6 6.81 37.88 23.35
N TRP A 7 6.06 37.50 24.38
CA TRP A 7 5.92 36.10 24.77
C TRP A 7 5.17 35.28 23.72
N ILE A 8 4.10 35.81 23.14
CA ILE A 8 3.39 35.16 22.02
C ILE A 8 4.35 34.92 20.84
N LEU A 9 5.12 35.93 20.45
CA LEU A 9 6.09 35.79 19.35
C LEU A 9 7.21 34.80 19.68
N LEU A 10 7.75 34.81 20.90
CA LEU A 10 8.80 33.86 21.31
C LEU A 10 8.32 32.42 21.29
N VAL A 11 7.05 32.15 21.57
CA VAL A 11 6.49 30.80 21.53
C VAL A 11 6.02 30.43 20.12
N ALA A 12 5.33 31.30 19.41
CA ALA A 12 4.76 31.03 18.10
C ALA A 12 5.81 30.98 16.97
N LEU A 13 6.88 31.75 17.06
CA LEU A 13 7.89 31.84 16.01
C LEU A 13 8.60 30.51 15.72
N PRO A 14 9.08 29.74 16.72
CA PRO A 14 9.67 28.40 16.45
C PRO A 14 8.71 27.46 15.73
N PHE A 15 7.44 27.44 16.13
CA PHE A 15 6.41 26.61 15.47
C PHE A 15 6.16 27.09 14.03
N ALA A 16 6.05 28.39 13.81
CA ALA A 16 5.87 28.95 12.47
C ALA A 16 7.06 28.62 11.55
N LEU A 17 8.29 28.71 12.06
CA LEU A 17 9.50 28.36 11.33
C LEU A 17 9.54 26.86 11.02
N LEU A 18 9.18 26.01 11.96
CA LEU A 18 9.11 24.55 11.76
C LEU A 18 8.06 24.19 10.69
N MET A 19 6.85 24.70 10.81
CA MET A 19 5.77 24.49 9.82
C MET A 19 6.16 25.05 8.45
N GLY A 20 6.79 26.22 8.41
CA GLY A 20 7.31 26.82 7.18
C GLY A 20 8.38 25.96 6.53
N GLY A 21 9.29 25.36 7.33
CA GLY A 21 10.29 24.40 6.85
C GLY A 21 9.66 23.13 6.27
N VAL A 22 8.66 22.58 6.95
CA VAL A 22 7.91 21.41 6.47
C VAL A 22 7.17 21.72 5.17
N ALA A 23 6.49 22.87 5.11
CA ALA A 23 5.80 23.30 3.89
C ALA A 23 6.78 23.55 2.73
N TRP A 24 7.97 24.03 3.01
CA TRP A 24 9.01 24.28 2.01
C TRP A 24 9.61 22.98 1.46
N VAL A 25 9.87 21.97 2.31
CA VAL A 25 10.31 20.64 1.89
C VAL A 25 9.18 19.88 1.21
N ASP A 26 7.96 20.00 1.73
CA ASP A 26 6.74 19.33 1.27
C ASP A 26 6.92 17.83 0.98
N PRO A 27 7.25 17.03 2.03
CA PRO A 27 7.78 15.67 1.87
C PRO A 27 6.86 14.70 1.12
N PHE A 28 5.55 14.94 1.15
CA PHE A 28 4.55 14.13 0.42
C PHE A 28 3.90 14.87 -0.74
N ASN A 29 4.48 15.99 -1.14
CA ASN A 29 3.96 16.82 -2.22
C ASN A 29 2.52 17.29 -1.98
N TYR A 30 2.17 17.66 -0.76
CA TYR A 30 0.82 18.07 -0.36
C TYR A 30 0.39 19.38 -1.04
N PHE A 31 1.29 20.35 -1.09
CA PHE A 31 1.03 21.69 -1.62
C PHE A 31 1.26 21.78 -3.14
N ASP A 32 1.91 20.77 -3.76
CA ASP A 32 2.25 20.76 -5.19
C ASP A 32 3.04 21.98 -5.66
N GLY A 33 3.78 22.57 -4.75
CA GLY A 33 4.60 23.75 -4.99
C GLY A 33 6.07 23.43 -5.25
N PRO A 34 6.87 24.47 -5.52
CA PRO A 34 8.31 24.31 -5.61
C PRO A 34 8.88 23.85 -4.27
N SER A 35 9.72 22.82 -4.31
CA SER A 35 10.43 22.28 -3.15
C SER A 35 11.92 22.24 -3.44
N PRO A 36 12.79 22.52 -2.44
CA PRO A 36 14.24 22.38 -2.59
C PRO A 36 14.65 20.91 -2.79
N VAL A 37 13.83 19.96 -2.33
CA VAL A 37 14.09 18.53 -2.50
C VAL A 37 13.34 18.01 -3.73
N PRO A 38 14.02 17.48 -4.75
CA PRO A 38 13.38 16.96 -5.96
C PRO A 38 12.31 15.91 -5.65
N LEU A 39 11.23 15.91 -6.43
CA LEU A 39 10.11 14.99 -6.26
C LEU A 39 10.57 13.52 -6.29
N GLU A 40 11.49 13.19 -7.17
CA GLU A 40 12.07 11.85 -7.31
C GLU A 40 12.82 11.42 -6.06
N THR A 41 13.59 12.31 -5.44
CA THR A 41 14.27 12.06 -4.17
C THR A 41 13.26 11.80 -3.05
N ARG A 42 12.23 12.63 -2.95
CA ARG A 42 11.16 12.46 -1.96
C ARG A 42 10.43 11.12 -2.12
N ARG A 43 10.17 10.69 -3.36
CA ARG A 43 9.59 9.37 -3.67
C ARG A 43 10.55 8.21 -3.36
N ALA A 44 11.82 8.33 -3.75
CA ALA A 44 12.81 7.30 -3.48
C ALA A 44 12.98 7.04 -1.98
N ASN A 45 12.96 8.11 -1.16
CA ASN A 45 13.09 8.03 0.29
C ASN A 45 11.91 7.33 1.00
N LEU A 46 10.76 7.09 0.34
CA LEU A 46 9.70 6.27 0.91
C LEU A 46 10.19 4.85 1.21
N ARG A 47 11.09 4.31 0.38
CA ARG A 47 11.64 2.95 0.51
C ARG A 47 12.68 2.81 1.64
N HIS A 48 13.25 3.94 2.08
CA HIS A 48 14.32 3.95 3.09
C HIS A 48 13.84 4.31 4.50
N SER A 49 12.54 4.32 4.71
CA SER A 49 11.94 4.72 5.98
C SER A 49 11.74 3.58 7.00
N GLY A 50 12.23 2.38 6.71
CA GLY A 50 12.16 1.24 7.64
C GLY A 50 10.72 0.94 8.08
N ALA A 51 10.49 0.84 9.38
CA ALA A 51 9.18 0.51 9.96
C ALA A 51 8.08 1.55 9.64
N THR A 52 8.43 2.79 9.28
CA THR A 52 7.46 3.83 8.89
C THR A 52 7.08 3.80 7.41
N MET A 53 7.70 2.92 6.62
CA MET A 53 7.46 2.81 5.17
C MET A 53 5.98 2.62 4.79
N PRO A 54 5.18 1.80 5.49
CA PRO A 54 3.75 1.67 5.20
C PRO A 54 3.01 3.00 5.33
N HIS A 55 3.22 3.72 6.44
CA HIS A 55 2.59 5.01 6.72
C HIS A 55 2.98 6.06 5.68
N TYR A 56 4.26 6.20 5.39
CA TYR A 56 4.76 7.17 4.41
C TYR A 56 4.22 6.88 3.01
N THR A 57 4.22 5.62 2.61
CA THR A 57 3.69 5.23 1.30
C THR A 57 2.19 5.49 1.20
N LEU A 58 1.44 5.15 2.25
CA LEU A 58 -0.01 5.39 2.28
C LEU A 58 -0.32 6.90 2.27
N THR A 59 0.35 7.71 3.10
CA THR A 59 0.20 9.17 3.12
C THR A 59 0.42 9.77 1.72
N TRP A 60 1.52 9.35 1.05
CA TRP A 60 1.80 9.79 -0.32
C TRP A 60 0.64 9.47 -1.26
N LYS A 61 0.18 8.22 -1.26
CA LYS A 61 -0.87 7.75 -2.16
C LYS A 61 -2.22 8.41 -1.91
N LEU A 62 -2.58 8.66 -0.66
CA LEU A 62 -3.82 9.37 -0.32
C LEU A 62 -3.79 10.82 -0.84
N ILE A 63 -2.67 11.53 -0.63
CA ILE A 63 -2.51 12.91 -1.10
C ILE A 63 -2.50 12.96 -2.62
N GLU A 64 -1.73 12.09 -3.28
CA GLU A 64 -1.61 12.03 -4.74
C GLU A 64 -2.96 11.72 -5.39
N PHE A 65 -3.68 10.71 -4.91
CA PHE A 65 -5.00 10.34 -5.43
C PHE A 65 -6.03 11.45 -5.25
N ARG A 66 -6.06 12.10 -4.09
CA ARG A 66 -6.98 13.22 -3.84
C ARG A 66 -6.80 14.35 -4.85
N ARG A 67 -5.57 14.56 -5.32
CA ARG A 67 -5.26 15.61 -6.29
C ARG A 67 -5.71 15.27 -7.70
N ALA A 68 -5.57 14.03 -8.09
CA ALA A 68 -5.90 13.54 -9.42
C ALA A 68 -6.63 12.18 -9.33
N PRO A 69 -7.89 12.18 -8.84
CA PRO A 69 -8.64 10.93 -8.72
C PRO A 69 -9.00 10.37 -10.11
N VAL A 70 -8.97 9.05 -10.23
CA VAL A 70 -9.32 8.31 -11.45
C VAL A 70 -10.41 7.29 -11.16
N ALA A 71 -11.07 6.78 -12.21
CA ALA A 71 -12.20 5.88 -12.08
C ALA A 71 -11.80 4.41 -11.80
N ASP A 72 -10.60 4.01 -12.20
CA ASP A 72 -10.11 2.65 -12.01
C ASP A 72 -8.95 2.65 -11.02
N ILE A 73 -9.04 1.80 -10.00
CA ILE A 73 -8.02 1.68 -8.95
C ILE A 73 -7.64 0.23 -8.71
N ILE A 74 -6.39 0.00 -8.31
CA ILE A 74 -5.94 -1.26 -7.72
C ILE A 74 -5.43 -1.03 -6.32
N ILE A 75 -5.93 -1.81 -5.35
CA ILE A 75 -5.60 -1.72 -3.93
C ILE A 75 -4.92 -3.01 -3.51
N GLY A 76 -3.86 -2.95 -2.72
CA GLY A 76 -3.20 -4.14 -2.21
C GLY A 76 -1.96 -3.84 -1.38
N ASP A 77 -1.14 -4.86 -1.18
CA ASP A 77 0.06 -4.84 -0.34
C ASP A 77 1.36 -4.60 -1.15
N SER A 78 2.49 -5.00 -0.56
CA SER A 78 3.83 -4.87 -1.16
C SER A 78 3.98 -5.55 -2.52
N ARG A 79 3.20 -6.58 -2.82
CA ARG A 79 3.23 -7.31 -4.09
C ARG A 79 2.83 -6.41 -5.28
N LEU A 80 2.09 -5.32 -5.01
CA LEU A 80 1.76 -4.31 -6.03
C LEU A 80 2.82 -3.21 -6.21
N THR A 81 3.89 -3.17 -5.44
CA THR A 81 4.89 -2.08 -5.53
C THR A 81 5.60 -2.04 -6.88
N ARG A 82 5.67 -3.17 -7.58
CA ARG A 82 6.23 -3.31 -8.93
C ARG A 82 5.18 -3.45 -10.02
N PHE A 83 3.91 -3.33 -9.65
CA PHE A 83 2.81 -3.42 -10.60
C PHE A 83 2.82 -2.22 -11.55
N ASP A 84 2.83 -2.52 -12.85
CA ASP A 84 2.90 -1.51 -13.90
C ASP A 84 1.49 -1.03 -14.31
N ALA A 85 1.04 0.02 -13.64
CA ALA A 85 -0.23 0.65 -13.97
C ALA A 85 -0.24 1.29 -15.38
N ALA A 86 0.93 1.70 -15.89
CA ALA A 86 1.03 2.24 -17.24
C ALA A 86 0.83 1.15 -18.30
N LEU A 87 1.31 -0.08 -18.05
CA LEU A 87 1.00 -1.22 -18.91
C LEU A 87 -0.50 -1.48 -18.96
N VAL A 88 -1.19 -1.50 -17.82
CA VAL A 88 -2.66 -1.66 -17.78
C VAL A 88 -3.34 -0.53 -18.55
N SER A 89 -2.90 0.72 -18.35
CA SER A 89 -3.46 1.86 -19.07
C SER A 89 -3.24 1.74 -20.58
N SER A 90 -2.11 1.20 -21.02
CA SER A 90 -1.84 0.96 -22.46
C SER A 90 -2.72 -0.14 -23.06
N ILE A 91 -3.10 -1.15 -22.26
CA ILE A 91 -3.99 -2.25 -22.70
C ILE A 91 -5.45 -1.79 -22.75
N THR A 92 -5.89 -1.06 -21.74
CA THR A 92 -7.31 -0.73 -21.54
C THR A 92 -7.71 0.63 -22.14
N GLY A 93 -6.74 1.50 -22.42
CA GLY A 93 -6.99 2.90 -22.75
C GLY A 93 -7.48 3.75 -21.57
N ARG A 94 -7.42 3.23 -20.34
CA ARG A 94 -7.96 3.85 -19.12
C ARG A 94 -6.87 4.04 -18.07
N ALA A 95 -6.89 5.18 -17.38
CA ALA A 95 -5.96 5.43 -16.28
C ALA A 95 -6.29 4.52 -15.09
N LEU A 96 -5.28 3.83 -14.55
CA LEU A 96 -5.37 3.01 -13.35
C LEU A 96 -4.47 3.60 -12.27
N TYR A 97 -5.01 3.85 -11.08
CA TYR A 97 -4.21 4.27 -9.93
C TYR A 97 -3.84 3.09 -9.04
N ASN A 98 -2.55 2.95 -8.71
CA ASN A 98 -2.04 1.87 -7.88
C ASN A 98 -1.91 2.28 -6.41
N PHE A 99 -2.80 1.78 -5.55
CA PHE A 99 -2.76 1.91 -4.10
C PHE A 99 -1.98 0.79 -3.39
N GLY A 100 -1.07 0.09 -4.06
CA GLY A 100 -0.20 -0.90 -3.41
C GLY A 100 0.66 -0.27 -2.33
N VAL A 101 0.59 -0.77 -1.09
CA VAL A 101 1.30 -0.25 0.09
C VAL A 101 2.16 -1.35 0.69
N PRO A 102 3.50 -1.18 0.80
CA PRO A 102 4.34 -2.14 1.51
C PRO A 102 3.83 -2.34 2.94
N GLY A 103 3.65 -3.59 3.36
CA GLY A 103 3.04 -3.90 4.66
C GLY A 103 1.55 -3.59 4.75
N GLY A 104 0.87 -3.34 3.63
CA GLY A 104 -0.57 -3.16 3.57
C GLY A 104 -1.31 -4.39 4.11
N ASN A 105 -2.33 -4.16 4.91
CA ASN A 105 -3.16 -5.18 5.53
C ASN A 105 -4.64 -5.02 5.15
N THR A 106 -5.46 -6.02 5.41
CA THR A 106 -6.88 -6.00 5.04
C THR A 106 -7.62 -4.75 5.56
N PRO A 107 -7.50 -4.31 6.83
CA PRO A 107 -8.14 -3.08 7.29
C PRO A 107 -7.77 -1.86 6.46
N SER A 108 -6.49 -1.65 6.17
CA SER A 108 -6.04 -0.49 5.39
C SER A 108 -6.52 -0.55 3.94
N MET A 109 -6.53 -1.74 3.33
CA MET A 109 -7.03 -1.93 1.96
C MET A 109 -8.51 -1.58 1.85
N LEU A 110 -9.34 -2.07 2.79
CA LEU A 110 -10.79 -1.81 2.78
C LEU A 110 -11.10 -0.34 3.08
N ARG A 111 -10.35 0.31 3.99
CA ARG A 111 -10.44 1.76 4.24
C ARG A 111 -10.01 2.59 3.03
N THR A 112 -9.00 2.13 2.27
CA THR A 112 -8.56 2.77 1.02
C THR A 112 -9.69 2.78 -0.02
N PHE A 113 -10.48 1.70 -0.11
CA PHE A 113 -11.67 1.69 -0.97
C PHE A 113 -12.65 2.82 -0.60
N TRP A 114 -13.02 2.93 0.68
CA TRP A 114 -13.98 3.96 1.12
C TRP A 114 -13.46 5.37 0.89
N TYR A 115 -12.16 5.58 1.10
CA TYR A 115 -11.52 6.85 0.78
C TYR A 115 -11.63 7.18 -0.71
N ALA A 116 -11.26 6.26 -1.57
CA ALA A 116 -11.32 6.46 -3.02
C ALA A 116 -12.77 6.65 -3.51
N ASP A 117 -13.73 5.88 -2.99
CA ASP A 117 -15.17 5.99 -3.31
C ASP A 117 -15.76 7.34 -2.88
N SER A 118 -15.20 7.98 -1.85
CA SER A 118 -15.62 9.32 -1.42
C SER A 118 -15.11 10.45 -2.32
N LEU A 119 -14.04 10.21 -3.09
CA LEU A 119 -13.37 11.23 -3.91
C LEU A 119 -13.61 11.08 -5.41
N ALA A 120 -13.89 9.87 -5.87
CA ALA A 120 -14.03 9.57 -7.29
C ALA A 120 -15.34 8.85 -7.60
N ARG A 121 -15.83 9.01 -8.83
CA ARG A 121 -16.82 8.09 -9.38
C ARG A 121 -16.07 6.86 -9.90
N LEU A 122 -15.87 5.88 -8.99
CA LEU A 122 -15.19 4.65 -9.36
C LEU A 122 -16.01 3.85 -10.38
N GLU A 123 -15.32 3.21 -11.32
CA GLU A 123 -15.90 2.29 -12.30
C GLU A 123 -15.37 0.88 -12.12
N THR A 124 -14.06 0.73 -11.86
CA THR A 124 -13.47 -0.57 -11.57
C THR A 124 -12.54 -0.49 -10.35
N VAL A 125 -12.70 -1.46 -9.47
CA VAL A 125 -11.83 -1.67 -8.30
C VAL A 125 -11.23 -3.07 -8.39
N TYR A 126 -9.91 -3.14 -8.44
CA TYR A 126 -9.14 -4.36 -8.30
C TYR A 126 -8.62 -4.42 -6.87
N LEU A 127 -8.98 -5.48 -6.13
CA LEU A 127 -8.50 -5.73 -4.77
C LEU A 127 -7.52 -6.90 -4.80
N GLN A 128 -6.22 -6.58 -4.75
CA GLN A 128 -5.19 -7.61 -4.58
C GLN A 128 -5.10 -7.98 -3.11
N THR A 129 -5.15 -9.25 -2.82
CA THR A 129 -5.10 -9.79 -1.47
C THR A 129 -4.36 -11.13 -1.46
N GLY A 130 -4.38 -11.85 -0.35
CA GLY A 130 -3.87 -13.20 -0.19
C GLY A 130 -4.25 -13.74 1.19
N PHE A 131 -4.20 -15.04 1.35
CA PHE A 131 -4.66 -15.75 2.54
C PHE A 131 -4.13 -15.15 3.85
N ARG A 132 -2.82 -14.89 3.92
CA ARG A 132 -2.19 -14.30 5.12
C ARG A 132 -2.84 -13.00 5.60
N ASN A 133 -3.30 -12.18 4.68
CA ASN A 133 -3.87 -10.86 4.99
C ASN A 133 -5.23 -10.96 5.69
N TRP A 134 -5.86 -12.14 5.69
CA TRP A 134 -7.15 -12.41 6.31
C TRP A 134 -7.03 -13.00 7.72
N SER A 135 -5.84 -13.00 8.28
CA SER A 135 -5.61 -13.35 9.68
C SER A 135 -5.92 -12.18 10.62
N ALA A 136 -6.50 -12.48 11.79
CA ALA A 136 -6.63 -11.52 12.88
C ALA A 136 -5.27 -10.96 13.36
N ALA A 137 -4.18 -11.68 13.16
CA ALA A 137 -2.83 -11.19 13.41
C ALA A 137 -2.44 -9.99 12.51
N GLN A 138 -3.18 -9.76 11.41
CA GLN A 138 -3.01 -8.62 10.53
C GLN A 138 -3.96 -7.45 10.87
N ASP A 139 -4.68 -7.51 12.00
CA ASP A 139 -5.57 -6.45 12.46
C ASP A 139 -4.80 -5.40 13.26
N TYR A 140 -3.97 -4.64 12.58
CA TYR A 140 -3.27 -3.49 13.15
C TYR A 140 -3.51 -2.25 12.28
N ASP A 141 -3.42 -1.09 12.90
CA ASP A 141 -3.75 0.16 12.21
C ASP A 141 -2.52 0.79 11.56
N ILE A 142 -2.58 0.93 10.23
CA ILE A 142 -1.64 1.76 9.45
C ILE A 142 -2.36 2.91 8.74
N TRP A 143 -3.66 3.12 9.02
CA TRP A 143 -4.51 4.04 8.29
C TRP A 143 -4.67 5.40 8.97
N GLU A 144 -4.86 5.44 10.29
CA GLU A 144 -5.30 6.67 10.96
C GLU A 144 -4.31 7.81 10.83
N GLY A 145 -3.00 7.56 11.05
CA GLY A 145 -1.96 8.58 10.87
C GLY A 145 -1.92 9.14 9.44
N PRO A 146 -1.76 8.31 8.40
CA PRO A 146 -1.82 8.75 7.00
C PRO A 146 -3.09 9.50 6.63
N ALA A 147 -4.26 9.02 7.04
CA ALA A 147 -5.53 9.69 6.76
C ALA A 147 -5.64 11.04 7.46
N TRP A 148 -5.16 11.14 8.72
CA TRP A 148 -5.07 12.38 9.46
C TRP A 148 -4.17 13.39 8.75
N ALA A 149 -2.94 13.02 8.39
CA ALA A 149 -1.99 13.87 7.70
C ALA A 149 -2.54 14.34 6.34
N ALA A 150 -3.23 13.47 5.60
CA ALA A 150 -3.81 13.81 4.31
C ALA A 150 -5.06 14.70 4.41
N ALA A 151 -5.73 14.79 5.56
CA ALA A 151 -7.05 15.43 5.69
C ALA A 151 -7.03 16.94 5.47
N SER A 152 -6.03 17.67 6.00
CA SER A 152 -5.93 19.12 5.89
C SER A 152 -4.49 19.61 5.98
N ALA A 153 -4.25 20.86 5.52
CA ALA A 153 -2.93 21.48 5.63
C ALA A 153 -2.44 21.62 7.08
N VAL A 154 -3.36 21.87 8.03
CA VAL A 154 -3.01 21.96 9.46
C VAL A 154 -2.57 20.60 9.98
N HIS A 155 -3.32 19.55 9.69
CA HIS A 155 -2.96 18.18 10.06
C HIS A 155 -1.62 17.78 9.44
N TYR A 156 -1.43 18.05 8.16
CA TYR A 156 -0.19 17.79 7.45
C TYR A 156 1.03 18.46 8.11
N LEU A 157 0.95 19.75 8.39
CA LEU A 157 2.07 20.51 8.94
C LEU A 157 2.39 20.16 10.41
N THR A 158 1.46 19.59 11.15
CA THR A 158 1.62 19.24 12.57
C THR A 158 1.79 17.73 12.80
N ASP A 159 1.69 16.92 11.76
CA ASP A 159 1.81 15.49 11.86
C ASP A 159 3.27 15.05 12.09
N ARG A 160 3.46 14.11 13.02
CA ARG A 160 4.79 13.61 13.41
C ARG A 160 5.50 12.89 12.27
N ASP A 161 4.79 12.10 11.50
CA ASP A 161 5.37 11.32 10.39
C ASP A 161 5.74 12.25 9.24
N VAL A 162 4.96 13.31 9.00
CA VAL A 162 5.29 14.36 8.03
C VAL A 162 6.57 15.10 8.45
N LEU A 163 6.70 15.47 9.73
CA LEU A 163 7.92 16.09 10.27
C LEU A 163 9.14 15.17 10.11
N GLY A 164 8.99 13.89 10.47
CA GLY A 164 10.04 12.88 10.34
C GLY A 164 10.47 12.68 8.89
N LYS A 165 9.52 12.62 7.97
CA LYS A 165 9.79 12.48 6.53
C LYS A 165 10.45 13.75 5.96
N ALA A 166 10.02 14.94 6.37
CA ALA A 166 10.66 16.20 5.95
C ALA A 166 12.14 16.24 6.35
N TRP A 167 12.44 15.80 7.57
CA TRP A 167 13.82 15.68 8.05
C TRP A 167 14.61 14.63 7.26
N LEU A 168 14.04 13.47 6.98
CA LEU A 168 14.66 12.42 6.17
C LEU A 168 15.02 12.94 4.78
N ASP A 169 14.08 13.61 4.11
CA ASP A 169 14.25 14.14 2.76
C ASP A 169 15.30 15.24 2.72
N ALA A 170 15.27 16.17 3.68
CA ALA A 170 16.27 17.23 3.82
C ALA A 170 17.67 16.62 4.03
N ARG A 171 17.79 15.66 4.94
CA ARG A 171 19.05 14.99 5.24
C ARG A 171 19.59 14.20 4.04
N ALA A 172 18.73 13.51 3.29
CA ALA A 172 19.14 12.78 2.09
C ALA A 172 19.59 13.73 0.96
N HIS A 173 18.98 14.90 0.85
CA HIS A 173 19.28 15.86 -0.20
C HIS A 173 20.57 16.66 0.09
N TRP A 174 20.76 17.13 1.34
CA TRP A 174 21.90 17.96 1.73
C TRP A 174 22.99 17.20 2.47
N GLY A 175 22.75 15.96 2.86
CA GLY A 175 23.71 15.09 3.54
C GLY A 175 24.23 13.97 2.64
N SER A 176 25.34 13.36 3.04
CA SER A 176 25.91 12.19 2.37
C SER A 176 25.31 10.85 2.87
N VAL A 177 24.00 10.78 3.02
CA VAL A 177 23.36 9.52 3.39
C VAL A 177 23.24 8.66 2.12
N GLN A 178 24.13 7.66 2.01
CA GLN A 178 23.91 6.60 1.04
C GLN A 178 22.69 5.79 1.48
N ALA A 179 21.79 5.53 0.54
CA ALA A 179 20.72 4.57 0.75
C ALA A 179 21.36 3.22 1.09
N GLU A 180 21.04 2.67 2.26
CA GLU A 180 21.41 1.29 2.57
C GLU A 180 20.80 0.39 1.49
N GLY A 181 21.63 -0.34 0.77
CA GLY A 181 21.19 -1.30 -0.23
C GLY A 181 20.33 -2.37 0.45
N ILE A 182 19.28 -2.79 -0.21
CA ILE A 182 18.52 -3.97 0.19
C ILE A 182 19.50 -5.15 0.11
N ALA A 183 19.65 -5.89 1.21
CA ALA A 183 20.56 -7.04 1.27
C ALA A 183 20.21 -8.06 0.18
N ASP A 184 21.24 -8.62 -0.46
CA ASP A 184 21.11 -9.51 -1.63
C ASP A 184 20.41 -10.86 -1.34
N ASP A 185 20.27 -11.29 -0.08
CA ASP A 185 19.53 -12.51 0.27
C ASP A 185 18.48 -12.24 1.37
N GLN A 186 17.34 -11.75 0.95
CA GLN A 186 16.18 -11.60 1.84
C GLN A 186 15.28 -12.84 1.87
N TRP A 187 15.58 -13.88 1.07
CA TRP A 187 14.68 -15.02 0.93
C TRP A 187 14.40 -15.73 2.26
N ALA A 188 15.44 -16.12 2.97
CA ALA A 188 15.32 -16.80 4.26
C ALA A 188 14.61 -15.92 5.31
N THR A 189 14.88 -14.62 5.29
CA THR A 189 14.23 -13.64 6.17
C THR A 189 12.73 -13.53 5.85
N VAL A 190 12.36 -13.47 4.57
CA VAL A 190 10.95 -13.41 4.15
C VAL A 190 10.22 -14.70 4.51
N ILE A 191 10.82 -15.87 4.28
CA ILE A 191 10.25 -17.17 4.69
C ILE A 191 10.07 -17.25 6.20
N GLY A 192 11.06 -16.81 6.99
CA GLY A 192 10.95 -16.78 8.45
C GLY A 192 9.85 -15.86 8.96
N ASN A 193 9.74 -14.68 8.39
CA ASN A 193 8.68 -13.73 8.72
C ASN A 193 7.29 -14.26 8.31
N GLU A 194 7.18 -14.90 7.14
CA GLU A 194 5.94 -15.48 6.67
C GLU A 194 5.49 -16.63 7.58
N ARG A 195 6.42 -17.51 7.98
CA ARG A 195 6.13 -18.58 8.94
C ARG A 195 5.58 -18.01 10.25
N ALA A 196 6.23 -17.00 10.79
CA ALA A 196 5.79 -16.37 12.06
C ALA A 196 4.38 -15.77 11.95
N VAL A 197 4.00 -15.25 10.79
CA VAL A 197 2.64 -14.74 10.55
C VAL A 197 1.63 -15.89 10.42
N LEU A 198 1.98 -16.94 9.68
CA LEU A 198 1.08 -18.08 9.43
C LEU A 198 0.89 -18.94 10.69
N GLU A 199 1.90 -19.09 11.54
CA GLU A 199 1.79 -19.75 12.84
C GLU A 199 0.79 -19.07 13.78
N GLN A 200 0.59 -17.75 13.61
CA GLN A 200 -0.37 -16.96 14.37
C GLN A 200 -1.70 -16.79 13.64
N TYR A 201 -1.92 -17.54 12.56
CA TYR A 201 -3.14 -17.39 11.78
C TYR A 201 -4.38 -17.68 12.63
N ALA A 202 -5.29 -16.71 12.66
CA ALA A 202 -6.61 -16.84 13.23
C ALA A 202 -7.64 -16.18 12.30
N PRO A 203 -8.80 -16.80 12.07
CA PRO A 203 -9.85 -16.19 11.26
C PRO A 203 -10.28 -14.82 11.78
N ALA A 204 -10.52 -13.88 10.87
CA ALA A 204 -11.01 -12.52 11.17
C ALA A 204 -12.39 -12.28 10.54
N PRO A 205 -13.51 -12.72 11.18
CA PRO A 205 -14.85 -12.63 10.61
C PRO A 205 -15.28 -11.19 10.27
N HIS A 206 -14.76 -10.21 10.99
CA HIS A 206 -15.04 -8.79 10.74
C HIS A 206 -14.43 -8.30 9.42
N PHE A 207 -13.29 -8.86 8.96
CA PHE A 207 -12.76 -8.55 7.63
C PHE A 207 -13.73 -9.04 6.53
N ALA A 208 -14.26 -10.25 6.69
CA ALA A 208 -15.25 -10.79 5.75
C ALA A 208 -16.53 -9.96 5.73
N ALA A 209 -16.99 -9.47 6.90
CA ALA A 209 -18.15 -8.61 6.98
C ALA A 209 -17.89 -7.27 6.25
N GLU A 210 -16.73 -6.66 6.46
CA GLU A 210 -16.36 -5.40 5.81
C GLU A 210 -16.17 -5.57 4.30
N LEU A 211 -15.56 -6.66 3.82
CA LEU A 211 -15.47 -6.96 2.39
C LEU A 211 -16.86 -7.07 1.75
N ARG A 212 -17.81 -7.72 2.43
CA ARG A 212 -19.19 -7.81 1.93
C ARG A 212 -19.86 -6.43 1.85
N ARG A 213 -19.56 -5.52 2.79
CA ARG A 213 -20.03 -4.11 2.71
C ARG A 213 -19.44 -3.39 1.51
N VAL A 214 -18.13 -3.54 1.26
CA VAL A 214 -17.47 -3.02 0.05
C VAL A 214 -18.13 -3.57 -1.22
N ALA A 215 -18.33 -4.88 -1.28
CA ALA A 215 -18.98 -5.51 -2.43
C ALA A 215 -20.44 -5.05 -2.62
N ALA A 216 -21.19 -4.86 -1.53
CA ALA A 216 -22.54 -4.31 -1.58
C ALA A 216 -22.53 -2.88 -2.13
N ARG A 217 -21.59 -2.05 -1.67
CA ARG A 217 -21.38 -0.69 -2.18
C ARG A 217 -21.02 -0.67 -3.66
N CYS A 218 -20.16 -1.56 -4.10
CA CYS A 218 -19.82 -1.70 -5.52
C CYS A 218 -21.05 -2.03 -6.36
N ARG A 219 -21.88 -2.99 -5.94
CA ARG A 219 -23.13 -3.33 -6.64
C ARG A 219 -24.11 -2.15 -6.69
N GLU A 220 -24.30 -1.46 -5.56
CA GLU A 220 -25.17 -0.29 -5.47
C GLU A 220 -24.77 0.81 -6.47
N ARG A 221 -23.47 1.04 -6.63
CA ARG A 221 -22.94 2.10 -7.50
C ARG A 221 -22.59 1.65 -8.92
N GLY A 222 -22.78 0.39 -9.24
CA GLY A 222 -22.40 -0.17 -10.55
C GLY A 222 -20.88 -0.25 -10.75
N ILE A 223 -20.10 -0.35 -9.66
CA ILE A 223 -18.65 -0.50 -9.69
C ILE A 223 -18.32 -1.97 -9.93
N ARG A 224 -17.45 -2.26 -10.88
CA ARG A 224 -16.90 -3.60 -11.09
C ARG A 224 -15.85 -3.88 -10.04
N LEU A 225 -16.11 -4.85 -9.15
CA LEU A 225 -15.14 -5.34 -8.18
C LEU A 225 -14.49 -6.62 -8.72
N VAL A 226 -13.16 -6.66 -8.74
CA VAL A 226 -12.35 -7.82 -9.12
C VAL A 226 -11.34 -8.08 -8.00
N ILE A 227 -11.34 -9.29 -7.47
CA ILE A 227 -10.37 -9.71 -6.45
C ILE A 227 -9.24 -10.47 -7.16
N ILE A 228 -8.00 -10.17 -6.80
CA ILE A 228 -6.80 -10.77 -7.39
C ILE A 228 -5.96 -11.38 -6.29
N ASP A 229 -5.64 -12.65 -6.41
CA ASP A 229 -4.66 -13.32 -5.56
C ASP A 229 -3.41 -13.63 -6.39
N LEU A 230 -2.33 -12.91 -6.10
CA LEU A 230 -1.08 -13.01 -6.84
C LEU A 230 -0.31 -14.28 -6.45
N PRO A 231 0.50 -14.84 -7.37
CA PRO A 231 1.27 -16.04 -7.10
C PRO A 231 2.33 -15.78 -6.01
N VAL A 232 2.52 -16.79 -5.17
CA VAL A 232 3.61 -16.90 -4.20
C VAL A 232 4.41 -18.17 -4.50
N HIS A 233 5.66 -18.23 -4.04
CA HIS A 233 6.51 -19.40 -4.30
C HIS A 233 6.03 -20.64 -3.53
N ASP A 234 6.23 -21.83 -4.07
CA ASP A 234 5.79 -23.11 -3.50
C ASP A 234 6.31 -23.40 -2.08
N GLU A 235 7.37 -22.73 -1.64
CA GLU A 235 7.81 -22.83 -0.24
C GLU A 235 6.75 -22.30 0.74
N VAL A 236 5.97 -21.30 0.32
CA VAL A 236 4.86 -20.77 1.13
C VAL A 236 3.74 -21.80 1.19
N HIS A 237 3.40 -22.45 0.08
CA HIS A 237 2.36 -23.50 0.05
C HIS A 237 2.74 -24.69 0.91
N ARG A 238 4.01 -25.14 0.84
CA ARG A 238 4.49 -26.22 1.73
C ARG A 238 4.38 -25.86 3.19
N MET A 239 4.70 -24.61 3.53
CA MET A 239 4.56 -24.10 4.89
C MET A 239 3.09 -24.06 5.35
N GLU A 240 2.18 -23.63 4.48
CA GLU A 240 0.74 -23.64 4.74
C GLU A 240 0.22 -25.06 5.00
N GLU A 241 0.70 -26.05 4.25
CA GLU A 241 0.39 -27.47 4.45
C GLU A 241 0.96 -28.00 5.77
N GLU A 242 2.26 -27.72 6.07
CA GLU A 242 2.92 -28.11 7.32
C GLU A 242 2.18 -27.57 8.55
N LEU A 243 1.63 -26.37 8.46
CA LEU A 243 0.86 -25.72 9.53
C LEU A 243 -0.62 -26.14 9.56
N GLY A 244 -1.05 -27.01 8.65
CA GLY A 244 -2.42 -27.52 8.62
C GLY A 244 -3.47 -26.46 8.24
N LEU A 245 -3.11 -25.42 7.49
CA LEU A 245 -3.97 -24.29 7.18
C LEU A 245 -4.94 -24.51 6.00
N GLY A 246 -4.96 -25.71 5.42
CA GLY A 246 -5.75 -26.02 4.22
C GLY A 246 -7.24 -25.69 4.31
N ALA A 247 -7.88 -25.95 5.47
CA ALA A 247 -9.29 -25.59 5.68
C ALA A 247 -9.51 -24.07 5.70
N GLY A 248 -8.58 -23.31 6.29
CA GLY A 248 -8.60 -21.86 6.31
C GLY A 248 -8.45 -21.27 4.91
N ILE A 249 -7.51 -21.80 4.12
CA ILE A 249 -7.28 -21.41 2.72
C ILE A 249 -8.52 -21.68 1.87
N ALA A 250 -9.14 -22.85 2.02
CA ALA A 250 -10.36 -23.19 1.30
C ALA A 250 -11.50 -22.20 1.64
N ALA A 251 -11.69 -21.90 2.92
CA ALA A 251 -12.70 -20.94 3.38
C ALA A 251 -12.42 -19.52 2.86
N TYR A 252 -11.16 -19.10 2.84
CA TYR A 252 -10.74 -17.82 2.27
C TYR A 252 -11.07 -17.75 0.76
N LYS A 253 -10.65 -18.73 -0.02
CA LYS A 253 -10.90 -18.76 -1.47
C LYS A 253 -12.41 -18.80 -1.79
N GLU A 254 -13.20 -19.51 -1.00
CA GLU A 254 -14.66 -19.52 -1.14
C GLU A 254 -15.27 -18.15 -0.83
N LEU A 255 -14.79 -17.46 0.21
CA LEU A 255 -15.20 -16.09 0.50
C LEU A 255 -14.91 -15.15 -0.69
N MET A 256 -13.73 -15.26 -1.31
CA MET A 256 -13.37 -14.42 -2.46
C MET A 256 -14.29 -14.69 -3.65
N ARG A 257 -14.48 -15.97 -4.03
CA ARG A 257 -15.34 -16.40 -5.14
C ARG A 257 -16.80 -15.99 -4.95
N SER A 258 -17.33 -16.13 -3.73
CA SER A 258 -18.72 -15.77 -3.42
C SER A 258 -18.96 -14.26 -3.35
N THR A 259 -17.89 -13.45 -3.26
CA THR A 259 -17.99 -12.00 -3.07
C THR A 259 -17.95 -11.22 -4.37
N ALA A 260 -17.02 -11.55 -5.30
CA ALA A 260 -16.80 -10.84 -6.56
C ALA A 260 -16.12 -11.73 -7.61
N ALA A 261 -15.87 -11.20 -8.80
CA ALA A 261 -15.00 -11.85 -9.78
C ALA A 261 -13.62 -12.09 -9.15
N TYR A 262 -13.12 -13.31 -9.22
CA TYR A 262 -11.90 -13.72 -8.53
C TYR A 262 -10.87 -14.30 -9.50
N CYS A 263 -9.72 -13.65 -9.60
CA CYS A 263 -8.56 -14.10 -10.36
C CYS A 263 -7.57 -14.75 -9.38
N ASP A 264 -7.53 -16.08 -9.35
CA ASP A 264 -6.71 -16.86 -8.42
C ASP A 264 -5.45 -17.38 -9.13
N PHE A 265 -4.31 -16.72 -8.89
CA PHE A 265 -2.99 -17.14 -9.35
C PHE A 265 -2.16 -17.78 -8.22
N SER A 266 -2.73 -17.91 -7.03
CA SER A 266 -2.00 -18.35 -5.84
C SER A 266 -1.87 -19.88 -5.72
N GLY A 267 -2.44 -20.65 -6.65
CA GLY A 267 -2.35 -22.12 -6.60
C GLY A 267 -0.97 -22.66 -7.04
N PRO A 268 -0.56 -23.85 -6.52
CA PRO A 268 0.66 -24.52 -6.98
C PRO A 268 0.66 -24.75 -8.50
N SER A 269 1.77 -24.40 -9.14
CA SER A 269 1.94 -24.48 -10.60
C SER A 269 3.39 -24.57 -10.97
N ALA A 270 3.71 -24.83 -12.26
CA ALA A 270 5.08 -24.73 -12.74
C ALA A 270 5.70 -23.33 -12.54
N ILE A 271 4.89 -22.29 -12.52
CA ILE A 271 5.34 -20.91 -12.27
C ILE A 271 5.67 -20.71 -10.80
N THR A 272 4.84 -21.21 -9.87
CA THR A 272 5.07 -21.08 -8.45
C THR A 272 6.24 -21.91 -7.94
N ALA A 273 6.62 -22.99 -8.67
CA ALA A 273 7.78 -23.82 -8.37
C ALA A 273 9.11 -23.22 -8.87
N ASP A 274 9.08 -22.28 -9.82
CA ASP A 274 10.30 -21.71 -10.42
C ASP A 274 10.79 -20.48 -9.63
N ARG A 275 11.80 -20.69 -8.80
CA ARG A 275 12.43 -19.64 -8.00
C ARG A 275 12.93 -18.43 -8.82
N ALA A 276 13.30 -18.64 -10.07
CA ALA A 276 13.78 -17.56 -10.95
C ALA A 276 12.68 -16.54 -11.30
N GLN A 277 11.42 -16.93 -11.13
CA GLN A 277 10.27 -16.03 -11.31
C GLN A 277 10.02 -15.10 -10.13
N TYR A 278 10.82 -15.20 -9.06
CA TYR A 278 10.62 -14.48 -7.82
C TYR A 278 11.88 -13.74 -7.38
N ILE A 279 11.68 -12.65 -6.63
CA ILE A 279 12.72 -11.88 -5.95
C ILE A 279 12.94 -12.45 -4.56
N ASP A 280 11.84 -12.76 -3.89
CA ASP A 280 11.74 -13.51 -2.65
C ASP A 280 10.45 -14.34 -2.69
N ALA A 281 10.20 -15.15 -1.67
CA ALA A 281 9.10 -16.11 -1.68
C ALA A 281 7.69 -15.52 -1.86
N LEU A 282 7.52 -14.21 -1.65
CA LEU A 282 6.24 -13.49 -1.76
C LEU A 282 6.17 -12.54 -2.96
N HIS A 283 7.32 -12.09 -3.46
CA HIS A 283 7.38 -11.03 -4.46
C HIS A 283 7.86 -11.58 -5.81
N THR A 284 7.00 -11.50 -6.78
CA THR A 284 7.27 -11.94 -8.16
C THR A 284 8.29 -11.03 -8.88
N SER A 285 8.99 -11.59 -9.85
CA SER A 285 9.77 -10.82 -10.82
C SER A 285 8.83 -9.87 -11.61
N LYS A 286 9.43 -8.84 -12.20
CA LYS A 286 8.67 -7.92 -13.06
C LYS A 286 8.05 -8.66 -14.26
N ALA A 287 8.79 -9.58 -14.87
CA ALA A 287 8.33 -10.34 -16.03
C ALA A 287 7.11 -11.22 -15.71
N LEU A 288 7.14 -11.93 -14.57
CA LEU A 288 5.98 -12.72 -14.14
C LEU A 288 4.77 -11.83 -13.88
N LEU A 289 4.96 -10.70 -13.18
CA LEU A 289 3.86 -9.79 -12.88
C LEU A 289 3.25 -9.17 -14.14
N GLU A 290 4.07 -8.85 -15.15
CA GLU A 290 3.57 -8.39 -16.46
C GLU A 290 2.76 -9.48 -17.17
N GLY A 291 3.16 -10.76 -17.07
CA GLY A 291 2.38 -11.90 -17.57
C GLY A 291 0.99 -11.97 -16.93
N VAL A 292 0.95 -11.91 -15.59
CA VAL A 292 -0.31 -11.87 -14.82
C VAL A 292 -1.18 -10.66 -15.22
N ILE A 293 -0.58 -9.48 -15.38
CA ILE A 293 -1.31 -8.29 -15.85
C ILE A 293 -1.95 -8.56 -17.20
N ARG A 294 -1.22 -9.11 -18.17
CA ARG A 294 -1.77 -9.38 -19.50
C ARG A 294 -2.92 -10.38 -19.44
N GLU A 295 -2.81 -11.44 -18.65
CA GLU A 295 -3.87 -12.43 -18.48
C GLU A 295 -5.16 -11.81 -17.89
N ILE A 296 -5.03 -10.92 -16.88
CA ILE A 296 -6.20 -10.27 -16.26
C ILE A 296 -6.88 -9.27 -17.21
N TRP A 297 -6.12 -8.48 -17.99
CA TRP A 297 -6.65 -7.35 -18.72
C TRP A 297 -6.80 -7.56 -20.24
N GLN A 298 -6.12 -8.54 -20.83
CA GLN A 298 -6.29 -8.92 -22.23
C GLN A 298 -7.23 -10.11 -22.42
N GLY A 299 -7.44 -10.90 -21.34
CA GLY A 299 -8.10 -12.20 -21.42
C GLY A 299 -7.18 -13.28 -22.01
N PRO A 300 -7.60 -14.56 -21.95
CA PRO A 300 -6.88 -15.65 -22.60
C PRO A 300 -6.88 -15.52 -24.12
#